data_7d21145cd934096604bd46314c59126b
#
_entry.id   7d21145cd934096604bd46314c59126b
#
_cell.length_a   1.000
_cell.length_b   1.000
_cell.length_c   1.000
_cell.angle_alpha   90.00
_cell.angle_beta   90.00
_cell.angle_gamma   90.00
#
_symmetry.space_group_name_H-M   'P 1'
#
loop_
_entity.id
_entity.type
_entity.pdbx_description
1 polymer ?
#
loop_
_entity_poly.entity_id
_entity_poly.type
_entity_poly.pdbx_seq_one_letter_code
_entity_poly.pdbx_strand_id
1 'polypeptide(L)'
;MSTTIASDHRRASDCFLPAECRAFIERGALVALNHSGGKDSQAMTILVSRFVPRDQLLAVHAPLGEVEWPGTIEHIEDTLPPGVPLILAHTATGKSLLERIEERGRFPDASRRFCTSDTKRGPIERELRRYLKAHPRYGGRIVSAMGMRAEESPARAKLVPWRRNDRNSKAGREWFDWLPIHGLKTDDVFRVIAEAGQAPHWAYAAGMSRLSCSFCILASRSDLTRAAELRPGLYRDYIALERRIGHTLSPTRLPLPAVTGVPTAPASANPDL
;
A
#
# COMPACT_ATOMS: atom_id res chain seq x y z
N MET A 1 -1.29 8.40 -45.27
CA MET A 1 -0.49 7.67 -44.29
C MET A 1 0.08 8.69 -43.32
N SER A 2 -0.60 8.98 -42.21
CA SER A 2 0.00 9.73 -41.08
C SER A 2 -1.02 9.82 -39.94
N THR A 3 -1.13 8.79 -39.13
CA THR A 3 -2.03 8.83 -37.96
C THR A 3 -1.50 7.88 -36.86
N THR A 4 -0.29 8.13 -36.36
CA THR A 4 0.21 7.27 -35.26
C THR A 4 1.12 7.99 -34.26
N ILE A 5 1.18 9.32 -34.22
CA ILE A 5 2.08 10.06 -33.30
C ILE A 5 1.30 10.82 -32.20
N ALA A 6 -0.02 10.97 -32.32
CA ALA A 6 -0.79 11.76 -31.33
C ALA A 6 -1.17 11.02 -30.05
N SER A 7 -0.99 9.68 -29.95
CA SER A 7 -1.39 8.88 -28.78
C SER A 7 -0.32 8.78 -27.69
N ASP A 8 0.95 9.04 -28.02
CA ASP A 8 2.06 8.82 -27.08
C ASP A 8 2.31 10.01 -26.13
N HIS A 9 1.99 11.23 -26.54
CA HIS A 9 2.21 12.40 -25.70
C HIS A 9 1.21 12.57 -24.56
N ARG A 10 -0.01 12.03 -24.65
CA ARG A 10 -0.98 12.05 -23.55
C ARG A 10 -0.65 11.05 -22.42
N ARG A 11 0.05 9.98 -22.70
CA ARG A 11 0.41 8.93 -21.73
C ARG A 11 1.55 9.34 -20.76
N ALA A 12 2.44 10.23 -21.19
CA ALA A 12 3.50 10.77 -20.35
C ALA A 12 2.98 11.83 -19.35
N SER A 13 1.82 12.45 -19.62
CA SER A 13 1.22 13.49 -18.77
C SER A 13 0.59 12.97 -17.48
N ASP A 14 0.34 11.68 -17.36
CA ASP A 14 -0.31 11.08 -16.19
C ASP A 14 0.64 10.90 -15.00
N CYS A 15 1.95 10.97 -15.22
CA CYS A 15 2.96 10.79 -14.18
C CYS A 15 3.67 12.11 -13.86
N PHE A 16 3.62 12.53 -12.59
CA PHE A 16 4.41 13.68 -12.13
C PHE A 16 5.88 13.28 -12.03
N LEU A 17 6.68 13.75 -12.98
CA LEU A 17 8.13 13.47 -13.07
C LEU A 17 8.92 14.78 -13.14
N PRO A 18 9.31 15.37 -12.00
CA PRO A 18 10.12 16.58 -11.97
C PRO A 18 11.52 16.34 -12.55
N ALA A 19 12.13 17.40 -13.07
CA ALA A 19 13.45 17.33 -13.72
C ALA A 19 14.54 16.74 -12.78
N GLU A 20 14.52 17.12 -11.50
CA GLU A 20 15.45 16.58 -10.51
C GLU A 20 15.25 15.06 -10.29
N CYS A 21 13.99 14.58 -10.30
CA CYS A 21 13.70 13.15 -10.20
C CYS A 21 14.25 12.40 -11.41
N ARG A 22 14.00 12.92 -12.61
CA ARG A 22 14.54 12.37 -13.87
C ARG A 22 16.06 12.29 -13.83
N ALA A 23 16.73 13.38 -13.53
CA ALA A 23 18.19 13.44 -13.44
C ALA A 23 18.75 12.47 -12.36
N PHE A 24 18.01 12.26 -11.28
CA PHE A 24 18.40 11.32 -10.23
C PHE A 24 18.31 9.87 -10.69
N ILE A 25 17.25 9.51 -11.45
CA ILE A 25 17.09 8.21 -12.09
C ILE A 25 18.19 7.98 -13.16
N GLU A 26 18.46 8.97 -14.00
CA GLU A 26 19.49 8.91 -15.05
C GLU A 26 20.90 8.69 -14.47
N ARG A 27 21.16 9.13 -13.25
CA ARG A 27 22.39 8.82 -12.50
C ARG A 27 22.43 7.39 -11.93
N GLY A 28 21.48 6.53 -12.28
CA GLY A 28 21.44 5.14 -11.87
C GLY A 28 20.87 4.91 -10.45
N ALA A 29 19.96 5.76 -9.97
CA ALA A 29 19.30 5.53 -8.69
C ALA A 29 18.39 4.29 -8.70
N LEU A 30 18.31 3.55 -7.59
CA LEU A 30 17.29 2.54 -7.37
C LEU A 30 15.92 3.23 -7.25
N VAL A 31 14.91 2.74 -7.95
CA VAL A 31 13.51 3.19 -7.79
C VAL A 31 12.71 2.09 -7.11
N ALA A 32 12.39 2.31 -5.84
CA ALA A 32 11.63 1.38 -5.03
C ALA A 32 10.13 1.69 -5.13
N LEU A 33 9.37 0.79 -5.73
CA LEU A 33 7.92 0.83 -5.88
C LEU A 33 7.27 0.29 -4.60
N ASN A 34 6.74 1.16 -3.74
CA ASN A 34 6.01 0.73 -2.55
C ASN A 34 4.64 0.21 -2.96
N HIS A 35 4.52 -1.10 -3.08
CA HIS A 35 3.31 -1.76 -3.58
C HIS A 35 2.46 -2.31 -2.44
N SER A 36 1.17 -1.97 -2.41
CA SER A 36 0.22 -2.41 -1.37
C SER A 36 -0.87 -3.35 -1.90
N GLY A 37 -0.76 -3.80 -3.15
CA GLY A 37 -1.81 -4.56 -3.85
C GLY A 37 -3.00 -3.72 -4.30
N GLY A 38 -3.12 -2.46 -3.83
CA GLY A 38 -4.23 -1.60 -4.19
C GLY A 38 -4.05 -0.89 -5.54
N LYS A 39 -5.18 -0.45 -6.13
CA LYS A 39 -5.25 0.23 -7.43
C LYS A 39 -4.23 1.36 -7.59
N ASP A 40 -4.00 2.14 -6.54
CA ASP A 40 -3.12 3.31 -6.60
C ASP A 40 -1.65 2.90 -6.74
N SER A 41 -1.18 1.89 -6.00
CA SER A 41 0.16 1.34 -6.15
C SER A 41 0.34 0.58 -7.47
N GLN A 42 -0.70 -0.08 -7.96
CA GLN A 42 -0.71 -0.75 -9.26
C GLN A 42 -0.58 0.27 -10.40
N ALA A 43 -1.41 1.30 -10.44
CA ALA A 43 -1.32 2.37 -11.45
C ALA A 43 0.03 3.09 -11.40
N MET A 44 0.55 3.38 -10.20
CA MET A 44 1.89 3.92 -10.01
C MET A 44 2.95 3.03 -10.65
N THR A 45 2.92 1.74 -10.38
CA THR A 45 3.86 0.76 -10.95
C THR A 45 3.81 0.76 -12.46
N ILE A 46 2.61 0.71 -13.06
CA ILE A 46 2.41 0.78 -14.51
C ILE A 46 3.06 2.03 -15.11
N LEU A 47 2.75 3.20 -14.55
CA LEU A 47 3.24 4.47 -15.08
C LEU A 47 4.75 4.64 -14.93
N VAL A 48 5.30 4.33 -13.75
CA VAL A 48 6.75 4.44 -13.49
C VAL A 48 7.55 3.50 -14.37
N SER A 49 7.05 2.29 -14.61
CA SER A 49 7.73 1.28 -15.42
C SER A 49 7.82 1.62 -16.91
N ARG A 50 7.10 2.65 -17.37
CA ARG A 50 7.17 3.11 -18.77
C ARG A 50 8.47 3.85 -19.12
N PHE A 51 9.16 4.40 -18.12
CA PHE A 51 10.34 5.23 -18.36
C PHE A 51 11.53 4.95 -17.42
N VAL A 52 11.35 4.20 -16.34
CA VAL A 52 12.47 3.78 -15.49
C VAL A 52 13.04 2.45 -16.01
N PRO A 53 14.37 2.35 -16.23
CA PRO A 53 15.01 1.10 -16.62
C PRO A 53 14.68 -0.04 -15.64
N ARG A 54 14.39 -1.22 -16.16
CA ARG A 54 13.96 -2.37 -15.34
C ARG A 54 14.97 -2.80 -14.27
N ASP A 55 16.24 -2.70 -14.57
CA ASP A 55 17.33 -3.02 -13.65
C ASP A 55 17.48 -1.99 -12.51
N GLN A 56 16.80 -0.85 -12.59
CA GLN A 56 16.68 0.14 -11.53
C GLN A 56 15.37 0.00 -10.72
N LEU A 57 14.43 -0.87 -11.13
CA LEU A 57 13.17 -1.08 -10.44
C LEU A 57 13.27 -2.17 -9.37
N LEU A 58 12.62 -1.93 -8.25
CA LEU A 58 12.43 -2.88 -7.15
C LEU A 58 11.06 -2.66 -6.55
N ALA A 59 10.20 -3.67 -6.53
CA ALA A 59 8.95 -3.62 -5.77
C ALA A 59 9.21 -4.03 -4.32
N VAL A 60 8.52 -3.36 -3.39
CA VAL A 60 8.55 -3.70 -1.97
C VAL A 60 7.15 -3.68 -1.40
N HIS A 61 6.80 -4.75 -0.70
CA HIS A 61 5.53 -4.92 -0.01
C HIS A 61 5.78 -5.28 1.46
N ALA A 62 4.93 -4.78 2.37
CA ALA A 62 4.95 -5.16 3.78
C ALA A 62 3.72 -6.01 4.09
N PRO A 63 3.84 -7.34 4.10
CA PRO A 63 2.73 -8.24 4.37
C PRO A 63 2.18 -8.04 5.78
N LEU A 64 0.87 -8.05 5.92
CA LEU A 64 0.17 -7.88 7.19
C LEU A 64 -0.47 -9.17 7.70
N GLY A 65 -0.21 -10.29 7.03
CA GLY A 65 -0.75 -11.59 7.40
C GLY A 65 -2.27 -11.64 7.30
N GLU A 66 -2.89 -12.19 8.33
CA GLU A 66 -4.33 -12.47 8.40
C GLU A 66 -5.24 -11.25 8.19
N VAL A 67 -4.75 -10.05 8.49
CA VAL A 67 -5.55 -8.81 8.34
C VAL A 67 -5.55 -8.24 6.93
N GLU A 68 -4.70 -8.76 6.07
CA GLU A 68 -4.64 -8.39 4.65
C GLU A 68 -5.70 -9.16 3.85
N TRP A 69 -6.07 -8.64 2.69
CA TRP A 69 -6.97 -9.33 1.78
C TRP A 69 -6.26 -10.55 1.16
N PRO A 70 -6.93 -11.72 1.09
CA PRO A 70 -6.37 -12.90 0.44
C PRO A 70 -5.97 -12.62 -1.01
N GLY A 71 -4.85 -13.19 -1.45
CA GLY A 71 -4.36 -13.02 -2.83
C GLY A 71 -3.65 -11.69 -3.09
N THR A 72 -3.37 -10.87 -2.05
CA THR A 72 -2.70 -9.57 -2.24
C THR A 72 -1.28 -9.73 -2.78
N ILE A 73 -0.51 -10.69 -2.28
CA ILE A 73 0.88 -10.91 -2.74
C ILE A 73 0.86 -11.44 -4.17
N GLU A 74 0.06 -12.44 -4.46
CA GLU A 74 -0.13 -13.01 -5.78
C GLU A 74 -0.57 -11.95 -6.80
N HIS A 75 -1.52 -11.09 -6.41
CA HIS A 75 -1.95 -9.97 -7.26
C HIS A 75 -0.80 -8.97 -7.54
N ILE A 76 0.07 -8.71 -6.56
CA ILE A 76 1.26 -7.88 -6.78
C ILE A 76 2.18 -8.55 -7.79
N GLU A 77 2.50 -9.83 -7.60
CA GLU A 77 3.38 -10.60 -8.48
C GLU A 77 2.87 -10.65 -9.91
N ASP A 78 1.57 -10.92 -10.10
CA ASP A 78 0.90 -11.00 -11.41
C ASP A 78 0.86 -9.65 -12.15
N THR A 79 0.87 -8.54 -11.42
CA THR A 79 0.76 -7.19 -12.00
C THR A 79 2.08 -6.44 -12.10
N LEU A 80 3.17 -6.99 -11.56
CA LEU A 80 4.50 -6.43 -11.73
C LEU A 80 5.02 -6.63 -13.16
N PRO A 81 5.80 -5.68 -13.69
CA PRO A 81 6.48 -5.88 -14.96
C PRO A 81 7.45 -7.08 -14.87
N PRO A 82 7.52 -7.93 -15.91
CA PRO A 82 8.40 -9.10 -15.91
C PRO A 82 9.85 -8.74 -15.54
N GLY A 83 10.43 -9.48 -14.60
CA GLY A 83 11.82 -9.31 -14.16
C GLY A 83 12.03 -8.20 -13.12
N VAL A 84 11.01 -7.50 -12.67
CA VAL A 84 11.10 -6.60 -11.52
C VAL A 84 11.03 -7.43 -10.24
N PRO A 85 12.08 -7.41 -9.38
CA PRO A 85 12.06 -8.21 -8.16
C PRO A 85 11.08 -7.63 -7.13
N LEU A 86 10.46 -8.52 -6.34
CA LEU A 86 9.60 -8.17 -5.19
C LEU A 86 10.31 -8.54 -3.89
N ILE A 87 10.38 -7.59 -2.95
CA ILE A 87 10.81 -7.84 -1.57
C ILE A 87 9.60 -7.79 -0.64
N LEU A 88 9.44 -8.84 0.16
CA LEU A 88 8.48 -8.88 1.26
C LEU A 88 9.15 -8.40 2.55
N ALA A 89 8.74 -7.22 3.03
CA ALA A 89 9.33 -6.55 4.17
C ALA A 89 8.61 -6.92 5.47
N HIS A 90 8.98 -8.03 6.08
CA HIS A 90 8.39 -8.50 7.34
C HIS A 90 8.82 -7.67 8.55
N THR A 91 8.01 -7.67 9.62
CA THR A 91 8.36 -7.04 10.90
C THR A 91 9.51 -7.79 11.56
N ALA A 92 10.39 -7.08 12.28
CA ALA A 92 11.55 -7.69 12.93
C ALA A 92 11.18 -8.68 14.06
N THR A 93 10.02 -8.50 14.67
CA THR A 93 9.55 -9.32 15.80
C THR A 93 8.72 -10.52 15.38
N GLY A 94 8.34 -10.63 14.11
CA GLY A 94 7.40 -11.66 13.63
C GLY A 94 5.95 -11.49 14.10
N LYS A 95 5.67 -10.53 15.01
CA LYS A 95 4.33 -10.34 15.56
C LYS A 95 3.35 -9.79 14.52
N SER A 96 2.16 -10.36 14.50
CA SER A 96 1.04 -9.90 13.69
C SER A 96 0.51 -8.53 14.15
N LEU A 97 -0.36 -7.93 13.35
CA LEU A 97 -0.99 -6.67 13.75
C LEU A 97 -1.95 -6.87 14.94
N LEU A 98 -2.68 -7.98 14.99
CA LEU A 98 -3.61 -8.26 16.09
C LEU A 98 -2.88 -8.47 17.41
N GLU A 99 -1.78 -9.23 17.43
CA GLU A 99 -0.93 -9.39 18.61
C GLU A 99 -0.39 -8.04 19.11
N ARG A 100 0.02 -7.14 18.21
CA ARG A 100 0.49 -5.80 18.59
C ARG A 100 -0.61 -4.91 19.15
N ILE A 101 -1.85 -5.06 18.67
CA ILE A 101 -3.02 -4.36 19.21
C ILE A 101 -3.31 -4.87 20.62
N GLU A 102 -3.29 -6.18 20.81
CA GLU A 102 -3.52 -6.82 22.10
C GLU A 102 -2.48 -6.41 23.16
N GLU A 103 -1.18 -6.48 22.84
CA GLU A 103 -0.09 -6.03 23.73
C GLU A 103 -0.19 -4.57 24.11
N ARG A 104 -0.70 -3.71 23.22
CA ARG A 104 -0.87 -2.28 23.47
C ARG A 104 -2.18 -1.95 24.19
N GLY A 105 -3.09 -2.92 24.32
CA GLY A 105 -4.41 -2.75 24.90
C GLY A 105 -5.29 -1.76 24.12
N ARG A 106 -4.98 -1.51 22.84
CA ARG A 106 -5.70 -0.48 22.05
C ARG A 106 -5.48 -0.63 20.55
N PHE A 107 -6.51 -0.31 19.76
CA PHE A 107 -6.40 -0.14 18.34
C PHE A 107 -5.60 1.12 17.95
N PRO A 108 -4.98 1.15 16.75
CA PRO A 108 -4.48 2.41 16.18
C PRO A 108 -5.60 3.42 16.05
N ASP A 109 -5.24 4.70 15.98
CA ASP A 109 -6.15 5.79 15.68
C ASP A 109 -5.56 6.71 14.57
N ALA A 110 -6.30 7.73 14.15
CA ALA A 110 -5.85 8.64 13.09
C ALA A 110 -4.53 9.36 13.43
N SER A 111 -4.27 9.62 14.71
CA SER A 111 -3.07 10.31 15.22
C SER A 111 -1.92 9.35 15.54
N ARG A 112 -2.24 8.13 15.99
CA ARG A 112 -1.27 7.13 16.47
C ARG A 112 -1.33 5.86 15.61
N ARG A 113 -0.91 5.99 14.36
CA ARG A 113 -0.92 4.91 13.37
C ARG A 113 0.32 4.01 13.48
N PHE A 114 0.49 3.35 14.63
CA PHE A 114 1.59 2.39 14.81
C PHE A 114 1.51 1.22 13.81
N CYS A 115 0.32 0.88 13.33
CA CYS A 115 0.16 -0.06 12.21
C CYS A 115 0.88 0.40 10.94
N THR A 116 1.06 1.71 10.72
CA THR A 116 1.82 2.23 9.58
C THR A 116 3.31 2.31 9.89
N SER A 117 3.69 2.81 11.07
CA SER A 117 5.11 2.97 11.42
C SER A 117 5.82 1.63 11.62
N ASP A 118 5.20 0.71 12.36
CA ASP A 118 5.86 -0.48 12.89
C ASP A 118 5.71 -1.70 11.98
N THR A 119 4.59 -1.78 11.23
CA THR A 119 4.34 -2.95 10.38
C THR A 119 4.51 -2.69 8.89
N LYS A 120 4.58 -1.43 8.46
CA LYS A 120 4.77 -1.07 7.03
C LYS A 120 6.06 -0.28 6.81
N ARG A 121 6.07 1.01 7.20
CA ARG A 121 7.17 1.94 6.87
C ARG A 121 8.52 1.47 7.44
N GLY A 122 8.59 1.12 8.72
CA GLY A 122 9.82 0.67 9.36
C GLY A 122 10.45 -0.56 8.69
N PRO A 123 9.69 -1.66 8.50
CA PRO A 123 10.15 -2.83 7.75
C PRO A 123 10.61 -2.50 6.32
N ILE A 124 9.80 -1.78 5.54
CA ILE A 124 10.14 -1.38 4.17
C ILE A 124 11.46 -0.60 4.13
N GLU A 125 11.60 0.45 4.92
CA GLU A 125 12.81 1.25 4.95
C GLU A 125 14.04 0.44 5.40
N ARG A 126 13.87 -0.53 6.28
CA ARG A 126 14.96 -1.43 6.70
C ARG A 126 15.42 -2.32 5.54
N GLU A 127 14.49 -2.95 4.84
CA GLU A 127 14.82 -3.83 3.71
C GLU A 127 15.41 -3.04 2.53
N LEU A 128 14.88 -1.87 2.23
CA LEU A 128 15.44 -1.01 1.19
C LEU A 128 16.88 -0.54 1.51
N ARG A 129 17.18 -0.25 2.78
CA ARG A 129 18.56 0.08 3.18
C ARG A 129 19.49 -1.13 3.05
N ARG A 130 19.02 -2.33 3.38
CA ARG A 130 19.80 -3.59 3.20
C ARG A 130 20.05 -3.85 1.72
N TYR A 131 19.01 -3.74 0.90
CA TYR A 131 19.12 -3.95 -0.53
C TYR A 131 20.08 -2.95 -1.17
N LEU A 132 19.97 -1.67 -0.87
CA LEU A 132 20.87 -0.65 -1.39
C LEU A 132 22.33 -0.89 -0.99
N LYS A 133 22.58 -1.35 0.25
CA LYS A 133 23.93 -1.72 0.71
C LYS A 133 24.48 -2.93 -0.04
N ALA A 134 23.65 -3.90 -0.35
CA ALA A 134 24.05 -5.11 -1.09
C ALA A 134 24.26 -4.86 -2.59
N HIS A 135 23.79 -3.71 -3.13
CA HIS A 135 23.87 -3.37 -4.54
C HIS A 135 24.59 -2.03 -4.77
N PRO A 136 25.94 -1.97 -4.68
CA PRO A 136 26.73 -0.76 -4.82
C PRO A 136 26.55 -0.01 -6.15
N ARG A 137 26.07 -0.72 -7.19
CA ARG A 137 25.81 -0.13 -8.52
C ARG A 137 24.89 1.08 -8.49
N TYR A 138 24.00 1.18 -7.49
CA TYR A 138 23.11 2.34 -7.33
C TYR A 138 23.80 3.55 -6.66
N GLY A 139 25.07 3.43 -6.25
CA GLY A 139 25.84 4.52 -5.65
C GLY A 139 25.20 5.15 -4.41
N GLY A 140 24.49 4.35 -3.61
CA GLY A 140 23.78 4.85 -2.44
C GLY A 140 22.51 5.68 -2.73
N ARG A 141 22.07 5.77 -4.00
CA ARG A 141 20.93 6.60 -4.44
C ARG A 141 19.64 5.77 -4.52
N ILE A 142 18.55 6.29 -3.94
CA ILE A 142 17.25 5.63 -3.95
C ILE A 142 16.11 6.66 -4.04
N VAL A 143 15.13 6.33 -4.87
CA VAL A 143 13.81 6.98 -4.96
C VAL A 143 12.78 6.02 -4.40
N SER A 144 12.07 6.44 -3.36
CA SER A 144 10.95 5.69 -2.78
C SER A 144 9.64 6.20 -3.38
N ALA A 145 9.11 5.51 -4.40
CA ALA A 145 7.87 5.85 -5.07
C ALA A 145 6.66 5.32 -4.28
N MET A 146 5.67 6.16 -4.06
CA MET A 146 4.46 5.85 -3.30
C MET A 146 3.21 6.30 -4.05
N GLY A 147 2.21 5.42 -4.15
CA GLY A 147 0.94 5.66 -4.82
C GLY A 147 -0.04 6.51 -4.00
N MET A 148 0.41 7.64 -3.42
CA MET A 148 -0.46 8.55 -2.66
C MET A 148 -0.98 9.67 -3.55
N ARG A 149 -2.28 9.95 -3.47
CA ARG A 149 -2.96 10.97 -4.28
C ARG A 149 -3.52 12.11 -3.45
N ALA A 150 -3.53 13.31 -4.02
CA ALA A 150 -4.08 14.52 -3.39
C ALA A 150 -5.58 14.35 -3.05
N GLU A 151 -6.33 13.68 -3.92
CA GLU A 151 -7.77 13.46 -3.79
C GLU A 151 -8.16 12.66 -2.52
N GLU A 152 -7.26 11.83 -2.00
CA GLU A 152 -7.60 10.92 -0.89
C GLU A 152 -7.85 11.63 0.45
N SER A 153 -7.28 12.81 0.66
CA SER A 153 -7.56 13.63 1.84
C SER A 153 -6.92 15.02 1.75
N PRO A 154 -7.43 16.03 2.52
CA PRO A 154 -6.80 17.36 2.62
C PRO A 154 -5.35 17.30 3.11
N ALA A 155 -5.01 16.34 3.97
CA ALA A 155 -3.64 16.14 4.44
C ALA A 155 -2.73 15.62 3.31
N ARG A 156 -3.22 14.72 2.44
CA ARG A 156 -2.46 14.22 1.29
C ARG A 156 -2.31 15.27 0.20
N ALA A 157 -3.32 16.11 -0.02
CA ALA A 157 -3.25 17.21 -0.99
C ALA A 157 -2.10 18.20 -0.70
N LYS A 158 -1.71 18.35 0.57
CA LYS A 158 -0.61 19.22 1.00
C LYS A 158 0.78 18.58 0.90
N LEU A 159 0.88 17.32 0.50
CA LEU A 159 2.19 16.65 0.38
C LEU A 159 2.97 17.22 -0.81
N VAL A 160 4.27 17.38 -0.60
CA VAL A 160 5.21 17.72 -1.68
C VAL A 160 5.53 16.46 -2.46
N PRO A 161 5.21 16.37 -3.78
CA PRO A 161 5.34 15.13 -4.54
C PRO A 161 6.77 14.65 -4.77
N TRP A 162 7.76 15.52 -4.64
CA TRP A 162 9.19 15.19 -4.70
C TRP A 162 9.91 15.87 -3.55
N ARG A 163 10.50 15.07 -2.65
CA ARG A 163 11.20 15.63 -1.48
C ARG A 163 12.33 14.73 -1.02
N ARG A 164 13.39 15.32 -0.49
CA ARG A 164 14.46 14.61 0.21
C ARG A 164 13.90 13.96 1.49
N ASN A 165 14.30 12.74 1.76
CA ASN A 165 13.99 12.02 3.01
C ASN A 165 15.21 12.08 3.93
N ASP A 166 15.31 13.12 4.73
CA ASP A 166 16.47 13.37 5.60
C ASP A 166 16.69 12.29 6.65
N ARG A 167 15.62 11.64 7.08
CA ARG A 167 15.71 10.53 8.03
C ARG A 167 16.51 9.36 7.47
N ASN A 168 16.36 9.08 6.19
CA ASN A 168 17.02 7.98 5.49
C ASN A 168 18.25 8.41 4.67
N SER A 169 18.42 9.71 4.37
CA SER A 169 19.58 10.28 3.68
C SER A 169 20.77 10.41 4.63
N LYS A 170 21.28 9.29 5.12
CA LYS A 170 22.38 9.20 6.10
C LYS A 170 23.38 8.10 5.68
N ALA A 171 24.61 8.18 6.20
CA ALA A 171 25.66 7.18 5.96
C ALA A 171 25.93 6.94 4.47
N GLY A 172 26.10 8.02 3.70
CA GLY A 172 26.40 7.95 2.27
C GLY A 172 25.19 7.67 1.36
N ARG A 173 23.99 7.62 1.91
CA ARG A 173 22.78 7.46 1.10
C ARG A 173 22.15 8.80 0.75
N GLU A 174 21.63 8.88 -0.48
CA GLU A 174 20.73 9.92 -0.95
C GLU A 174 19.35 9.28 -1.18
N TRP A 175 18.38 9.68 -0.36
CA TRP A 175 17.03 9.11 -0.40
C TRP A 175 16.00 10.21 -0.68
N PHE A 176 15.17 9.99 -1.71
CA PHE A 176 14.04 10.85 -2.02
C PHE A 176 12.72 10.09 -1.96
N ASP A 177 11.68 10.74 -1.45
CA ASP A 177 10.30 10.29 -1.53
C ASP A 177 9.67 10.92 -2.78
N TRP A 178 8.94 10.10 -3.54
CA TRP A 178 8.28 10.51 -4.78
C TRP A 178 6.84 10.03 -4.84
N LEU A 179 5.91 10.92 -5.24
CA LEU A 179 4.49 10.66 -5.42
C LEU A 179 4.12 10.83 -6.90
N PRO A 180 4.43 9.86 -7.76
CA PRO A 180 4.31 10.01 -9.23
C PRO A 180 2.87 10.21 -9.70
N ILE A 181 1.88 9.73 -8.95
CA ILE A 181 0.46 9.79 -9.29
C ILE A 181 -0.32 10.79 -8.41
N HIS A 182 0.38 11.73 -7.75
CA HIS A 182 -0.22 12.64 -6.77
C HIS A 182 -1.42 13.43 -7.31
N GLY A 183 -1.38 13.84 -8.59
CA GLY A 183 -2.43 14.60 -9.26
C GLY A 183 -3.57 13.77 -9.85
N LEU A 184 -3.46 12.44 -9.89
CA LEU A 184 -4.48 11.59 -10.52
C LEU A 184 -5.75 11.49 -9.66
N LYS A 185 -6.89 11.42 -10.34
CA LYS A 185 -8.18 11.09 -9.73
C LYS A 185 -8.41 9.58 -9.73
N THR A 186 -9.43 9.14 -9.01
CA THR A 186 -9.78 7.72 -8.91
C THR A 186 -10.06 7.11 -10.28
N ASP A 187 -10.79 7.81 -11.15
CA ASP A 187 -11.12 7.33 -12.49
C ASP A 187 -9.87 7.21 -13.38
N ASP A 188 -8.91 8.13 -13.25
CA ASP A 188 -7.63 8.05 -13.96
C ASP A 188 -6.85 6.81 -13.56
N VAL A 189 -6.85 6.48 -12.25
CA VAL A 189 -6.17 5.29 -11.73
C VAL A 189 -6.75 4.00 -12.35
N PHE A 190 -8.07 3.86 -12.37
CA PHE A 190 -8.72 2.70 -13.00
C PHE A 190 -8.51 2.67 -14.50
N ARG A 191 -8.54 3.82 -15.17
CA ARG A 191 -8.24 3.94 -16.59
C ARG A 191 -6.82 3.45 -16.91
N VAL A 192 -5.81 3.87 -16.14
CA VAL A 192 -4.41 3.44 -16.31
C VAL A 192 -4.27 1.92 -16.19
N ILE A 193 -4.96 1.30 -15.23
CA ILE A 193 -4.96 -0.15 -15.02
C ILE A 193 -5.60 -0.86 -16.23
N ALA A 194 -6.76 -0.39 -16.66
CA ALA A 194 -7.49 -0.97 -17.81
C ALA A 194 -6.71 -0.84 -19.14
N GLU A 195 -6.10 0.34 -19.39
CA GLU A 195 -5.27 0.58 -20.57
C GLU A 195 -4.02 -0.31 -20.62
N ALA A 196 -3.53 -0.75 -19.45
CA ALA A 196 -2.43 -1.71 -19.34
C ALA A 196 -2.87 -3.17 -19.55
N GLY A 197 -4.17 -3.42 -19.78
CA GLY A 197 -4.73 -4.76 -19.89
C GLY A 197 -4.74 -5.53 -18.57
N GLN A 198 -4.65 -4.84 -17.43
CA GLN A 198 -4.68 -5.43 -16.11
C GLN A 198 -6.03 -5.26 -15.42
N ALA A 199 -6.33 -6.11 -14.45
CA ALA A 199 -7.47 -5.95 -13.55
C ALA A 199 -7.00 -5.45 -12.17
N PRO A 200 -7.79 -4.62 -11.47
CA PRO A 200 -7.52 -4.30 -10.08
C PRO A 200 -7.79 -5.51 -9.19
N HIS A 201 -7.26 -5.49 -7.96
CA HIS A 201 -7.47 -6.56 -6.98
C HIS A 201 -8.96 -6.91 -6.84
N TRP A 202 -9.29 -8.21 -6.72
CA TRP A 202 -10.65 -8.74 -6.71
C TRP A 202 -11.58 -8.07 -5.67
N ALA A 203 -11.02 -7.59 -4.55
CA ALA A 203 -11.81 -6.94 -3.51
C ALA A 203 -12.58 -5.70 -4.01
N TYR A 204 -12.09 -5.01 -5.05
CA TYR A 204 -12.83 -3.90 -5.66
C TYR A 204 -14.09 -4.39 -6.37
N ALA A 205 -14.02 -5.48 -7.13
CA ALA A 205 -15.19 -6.10 -7.75
C ALA A 205 -16.16 -6.65 -6.70
N ALA A 206 -15.64 -7.04 -5.53
CA ALA A 206 -16.46 -7.45 -4.39
C ALA A 206 -17.08 -6.27 -3.61
N GLY A 207 -16.94 -5.03 -4.05
CA GLY A 207 -17.59 -3.86 -3.49
C GLY A 207 -16.76 -3.04 -2.50
N MET A 208 -15.46 -3.31 -2.36
CA MET A 208 -14.58 -2.47 -1.56
C MET A 208 -14.23 -1.16 -2.29
N SER A 209 -14.31 -0.03 -1.61
CA SER A 209 -13.92 1.26 -2.18
C SER A 209 -12.42 1.49 -2.18
N ARG A 210 -11.70 0.82 -1.27
CA ARG A 210 -10.25 0.90 -1.11
C ARG A 210 -9.65 -0.43 -0.66
N LEU A 211 -8.42 -0.70 -1.09
CA LEU A 211 -7.64 -1.81 -0.57
C LEU A 211 -6.73 -1.33 0.58
N SER A 212 -6.91 -1.91 1.75
CA SER A 212 -6.12 -1.69 2.97
C SER A 212 -6.19 -2.97 3.81
N CYS A 213 -5.90 -2.92 5.13
CA CYS A 213 -6.34 -4.03 6.00
C CYS A 213 -7.85 -4.21 5.87
N SER A 214 -8.35 -5.44 5.95
CA SER A 214 -9.79 -5.75 5.83
C SER A 214 -10.63 -4.93 6.82
N PHE A 215 -10.17 -4.83 8.07
CA PHE A 215 -10.76 -3.95 9.09
C PHE A 215 -9.80 -2.79 9.41
N CYS A 216 -9.73 -1.82 8.49
CA CYS A 216 -8.89 -0.64 8.67
C CYS A 216 -9.60 0.41 9.51
N ILE A 217 -8.90 1.02 10.47
CA ILE A 217 -9.41 2.14 11.29
C ILE A 217 -9.84 3.36 10.47
N LEU A 218 -9.39 3.46 9.22
CA LEU A 218 -9.73 4.54 8.28
C LEU A 218 -10.73 4.08 7.21
N ALA A 219 -11.29 2.88 7.33
CA ALA A 219 -12.29 2.38 6.41
C ALA A 219 -13.64 3.08 6.64
N SER A 220 -14.43 3.23 5.59
CA SER A 220 -15.81 3.69 5.69
C SER A 220 -16.67 2.63 6.38
N ARG A 221 -17.85 3.03 6.86
CA ARG A 221 -18.81 2.08 7.42
C ARG A 221 -19.18 1.00 6.39
N SER A 222 -19.40 1.39 5.13
CA SER A 222 -19.75 0.44 4.07
C SER A 222 -18.61 -0.55 3.79
N ASP A 223 -17.34 -0.09 3.78
CA ASP A 223 -16.20 -1.00 3.64
C ASP A 223 -16.08 -1.97 4.82
N LEU A 224 -16.31 -1.50 6.07
CA LEU A 224 -16.30 -2.37 7.25
C LEU A 224 -17.42 -3.40 7.21
N THR A 225 -18.63 -3.00 6.79
CA THR A 225 -19.77 -3.91 6.61
C THR A 225 -19.43 -4.96 5.55
N ARG A 226 -18.93 -4.53 4.40
CA ARG A 226 -18.55 -5.44 3.32
C ARG A 226 -17.41 -6.39 3.73
N ALA A 227 -16.43 -5.88 4.48
CA ALA A 227 -15.36 -6.73 5.03
C ALA A 227 -15.90 -7.78 6.02
N ALA A 228 -16.88 -7.43 6.86
CA ALA A 228 -17.50 -8.38 7.78
C ALA A 228 -18.23 -9.51 7.05
N GLU A 229 -18.90 -9.20 5.94
CA GLU A 229 -19.55 -10.20 5.08
C GLU A 229 -18.54 -11.11 4.37
N LEU A 230 -17.49 -10.54 3.81
CA LEU A 230 -16.48 -11.27 3.02
C LEU A 230 -15.47 -12.03 3.89
N ARG A 231 -15.25 -11.60 5.13
CA ARG A 231 -14.25 -12.14 6.06
C ARG A 231 -14.85 -12.44 7.46
N PRO A 232 -15.89 -13.30 7.55
CA PRO A 232 -16.61 -13.52 8.81
C PRO A 232 -15.73 -14.12 9.93
N GLY A 233 -14.70 -14.89 9.59
CA GLY A 233 -13.73 -15.42 10.56
C GLY A 233 -12.93 -14.28 11.20
N LEU A 234 -12.26 -13.48 10.39
CA LEU A 234 -11.48 -12.33 10.84
C LEU A 234 -12.37 -11.30 11.57
N TYR A 235 -13.61 -11.11 11.13
CA TYR A 235 -14.59 -10.26 11.82
C TYR A 235 -14.82 -10.70 13.27
N ARG A 236 -15.00 -12.02 13.50
CA ARG A 236 -15.11 -12.57 14.86
C ARG A 236 -13.86 -12.35 15.70
N ASP A 237 -12.67 -12.50 15.09
CA ASP A 237 -11.40 -12.28 15.78
C ASP A 237 -11.26 -10.83 16.26
N TYR A 238 -11.63 -9.85 15.41
CA TYR A 238 -11.64 -8.44 15.78
C TYR A 238 -12.63 -8.13 16.92
N ILE A 239 -13.83 -8.70 16.89
CA ILE A 239 -14.84 -8.54 17.96
C ILE A 239 -14.34 -9.16 19.27
N ALA A 240 -13.74 -10.33 19.21
CA ALA A 240 -13.14 -10.97 20.38
C ALA A 240 -11.99 -10.11 20.95
N LEU A 241 -11.16 -9.53 20.08
CA LEU A 241 -10.09 -8.64 20.46
C LEU A 241 -10.61 -7.35 21.11
N GLU A 242 -11.64 -6.69 20.52
CA GLU A 242 -12.30 -5.52 21.13
C GLU A 242 -12.75 -5.81 22.59
N ARG A 243 -13.35 -6.98 22.80
CA ARG A 243 -13.82 -7.41 24.13
C ARG A 243 -12.66 -7.64 25.09
N ARG A 244 -11.60 -8.35 24.65
CA ARG A 244 -10.45 -8.66 25.51
C ARG A 244 -9.71 -7.41 26.00
N ILE A 245 -9.52 -6.44 25.09
CA ILE A 245 -8.73 -5.24 25.42
C ILE A 245 -9.59 -4.08 25.96
N GLY A 246 -10.93 -4.18 25.94
CA GLY A 246 -11.82 -3.09 26.37
C GLY A 246 -11.72 -1.84 25.48
N HIS A 247 -11.31 -1.98 24.22
CA HIS A 247 -11.12 -0.85 23.30
C HIS A 247 -11.64 -1.22 21.91
N THR A 248 -12.34 -0.29 21.25
CA THR A 248 -12.98 -0.52 19.95
C THR A 248 -12.13 -0.06 18.76
N LEU A 249 -12.31 -0.72 17.60
CA LEU A 249 -11.71 -0.30 16.33
C LEU A 249 -12.23 1.08 15.92
N SER A 250 -13.52 1.32 16.13
CA SER A 250 -14.18 2.55 15.72
C SER A 250 -13.79 3.74 16.60
N PRO A 251 -13.47 4.91 16.02
CA PRO A 251 -13.21 6.13 16.78
C PRO A 251 -14.44 6.65 17.53
N THR A 252 -15.64 6.20 17.17
CA THR A 252 -16.89 6.53 17.87
C THR A 252 -17.12 5.69 19.13
N ARG A 253 -16.19 4.79 19.46
CA ARG A 253 -16.27 3.85 20.58
C ARG A 253 -17.45 2.87 20.50
N LEU A 254 -18.03 2.70 19.34
CA LEU A 254 -19.01 1.67 19.07
C LEU A 254 -18.30 0.36 18.71
N PRO A 255 -18.72 -0.79 19.24
CA PRO A 255 -18.16 -2.09 18.86
C PRO A 255 -18.49 -2.41 17.40
N LEU A 256 -17.63 -3.19 16.75
CA LEU A 256 -17.74 -3.52 15.33
C LEU A 256 -19.16 -3.99 14.91
N PRO A 257 -19.89 -4.81 15.67
CA PRO A 257 -21.27 -5.19 15.29
C PRO A 257 -22.24 -4.00 15.24
N ALA A 258 -22.08 -3.03 16.13
CA ALA A 258 -22.91 -1.82 16.11
C ALA A 258 -22.56 -0.88 14.93
N VAL A 259 -21.28 -0.88 14.51
CA VAL A 259 -20.84 -0.11 13.34
C VAL A 259 -21.33 -0.74 12.04
N THR A 260 -21.15 -2.04 11.88
CA THR A 260 -21.42 -2.75 10.61
C THR A 260 -22.88 -3.14 10.43
N GLY A 261 -23.59 -3.41 11.53
CA GLY A 261 -24.93 -4.03 11.52
C GLY A 261 -24.92 -5.52 11.15
N VAL A 262 -23.74 -6.12 10.95
CA VAL A 262 -23.63 -7.55 10.61
C VAL A 262 -23.72 -8.38 11.89
N PRO A 263 -24.67 -9.33 11.97
CA PRO A 263 -24.77 -10.20 13.13
C PRO A 263 -23.51 -11.07 13.30
N THR A 264 -23.11 -11.28 14.55
CA THR A 264 -22.15 -12.33 14.86
C THR A 264 -22.91 -13.66 14.86
N ALA A 265 -22.76 -14.46 13.82
CA ALA A 265 -23.23 -15.85 13.90
C ALA A 265 -22.61 -16.49 15.15
N PRO A 266 -23.40 -17.25 15.96
CA PRO A 266 -22.83 -18.06 17.03
C PRO A 266 -21.71 -18.91 16.43
N ALA A 267 -20.62 -19.09 17.18
CA ALA A 267 -19.58 -20.05 16.78
C ALA A 267 -20.33 -21.36 16.49
N SER A 268 -20.31 -21.82 15.24
CA SER A 268 -20.83 -23.11 14.90
C SER A 268 -20.13 -24.11 15.83
N ALA A 269 -20.89 -24.80 16.68
CA ALA A 269 -20.37 -25.92 17.42
C ALA A 269 -19.70 -26.84 16.39
N ASN A 270 -18.43 -27.13 16.64
CA ASN A 270 -17.63 -28.02 15.82
C ASN A 270 -18.42 -29.28 15.58
N PRO A 271 -18.70 -29.73 14.34
CA PRO A 271 -19.47 -30.98 14.12
C PRO A 271 -18.61 -32.23 14.29
N ASP A 272 -17.38 -32.11 14.82
CA ASP A 272 -16.49 -33.25 15.09
C ASP A 272 -16.16 -33.34 16.59
N LEU A 273 -17.04 -33.98 17.36
CA LEU A 273 -16.78 -34.73 18.58
C LEU A 273 -17.45 -36.09 18.45
#